data_a09f136e2861d25075a45559a527c462
#
_entry.id   a09f136e2861d25075a45559a527c462
#
_cell.length_a   1.000
_cell.length_b   1.000
_cell.length_c   1.000
_cell.angle_alpha   90.00
_cell.angle_beta   90.00
_cell.angle_gamma   90.00
#
_symmetry.space_group_name_H-M   'P 1'
#
loop_
_entity.id
_entity.type
_entity.pdbx_description
1 polymer ?
#
loop_
_entity_poly.entity_id
_entity_poly.type
_entity_poly.pdbx_seq_one_letter_code
_entity_poly.pdbx_strand_id
1 'polypeptide(L)'
;MAAVSDILVSKIKVEDIRKAAIEHGWTLVSEEYHNLNEELTFECAEGHKVYLPYKKVRDKWECPICEQNKYHNFTGEVKPKNKEIQRTLGLDQATHITGYSIFDGTELIDAGTFETHEENEIQRDLEMRNWLIQMIQTWKPDVIGMEDIQLQVMGKTTNVTTYRTLARLQGILMAACEELHVDYVVCPPATWRFNSGVKGRTRSDKKRSMQMKVKEWFDITVSDDVADAIGIGKYISEHHKKKVEIINWE
;
A
#
# COMPACT_ATOMS: atom_id res chain seq x y z
N MET A 1 20.06 14.90 52.00
CA MET A 1 20.40 15.18 50.59
C MET A 1 19.15 14.91 49.78
N ALA A 2 18.35 15.93 49.61
CA ALA A 2 17.11 15.86 48.86
C ALA A 2 17.39 16.02 47.37
N ALA A 3 16.74 15.24 46.58
CA ALA A 3 16.90 15.16 45.14
C ALA A 3 16.43 16.46 44.45
N VAL A 4 17.34 17.05 43.70
CA VAL A 4 17.07 18.12 42.75
C VAL A 4 16.51 17.48 41.47
N SER A 5 15.20 17.40 41.34
CA SER A 5 14.53 17.02 40.10
C SER A 5 13.13 17.59 39.91
N ASP A 6 12.76 18.64 40.64
CA ASP A 6 11.55 19.42 40.33
C ASP A 6 11.91 20.67 39.55
N ILE A 7 12.56 20.51 38.41
CA ILE A 7 12.72 21.60 37.45
C ILE A 7 11.46 21.62 36.58
N LEU A 8 10.56 22.56 36.92
CA LEU A 8 9.64 23.31 36.07
C LEU A 8 9.39 22.66 34.68
N VAL A 9 8.56 21.67 34.64
CA VAL A 9 7.74 21.43 33.45
C VAL A 9 6.69 22.54 33.48
N SER A 10 6.95 23.65 32.80
CA SER A 10 5.92 24.64 32.53
C SER A 10 4.76 23.90 31.93
N LYS A 11 3.59 23.92 32.59
CA LYS A 11 2.38 23.27 32.07
C LYS A 11 2.07 23.93 30.74
N ILE A 12 2.37 23.24 29.65
CA ILE A 12 1.97 23.63 28.30
C ILE A 12 0.44 23.76 28.35
N LYS A 13 -0.07 24.91 27.94
CA LYS A 13 -1.51 25.15 27.90
C LYS A 13 -2.06 24.77 26.52
N VAL A 14 -3.34 24.44 26.46
CA VAL A 14 -4.01 24.11 25.19
C VAL A 14 -3.89 25.25 24.16
N GLU A 15 -3.85 26.51 24.63
CA GLU A 15 -3.66 27.70 23.80
C GLU A 15 -2.27 27.75 23.17
N ASP A 16 -1.22 27.30 23.87
CA ASP A 16 0.13 27.21 23.30
C ASP A 16 0.21 26.17 22.21
N ILE A 17 -0.48 25.02 22.39
CA ILE A 17 -0.59 23.95 21.37
C ILE A 17 -1.36 24.47 20.17
N ARG A 18 -2.47 25.18 20.40
CA ARG A 18 -3.30 25.75 19.32
C ARG A 18 -2.51 26.76 18.50
N LYS A 19 -1.75 27.62 19.14
CA LYS A 19 -0.90 28.60 18.48
C LYS A 19 0.18 27.93 17.64
N ALA A 20 0.89 26.94 18.21
CA ALA A 20 1.89 26.17 17.50
C ALA A 20 1.29 25.41 16.29
N ALA A 21 0.10 24.84 16.44
CA ALA A 21 -0.60 24.18 15.33
C ALA A 21 -0.86 25.15 14.17
N ILE A 22 -1.39 26.34 14.47
CA ILE A 22 -1.68 27.37 13.45
C ILE A 22 -0.40 27.83 12.73
N GLU A 23 0.71 28.01 13.46
CA GLU A 23 2.00 28.43 12.89
C GLU A 23 2.52 27.41 11.84
N HIS A 24 2.12 26.15 11.96
CA HIS A 24 2.46 25.05 11.04
C HIS A 24 1.35 24.67 10.06
N GLY A 25 0.29 25.47 9.97
CA GLY A 25 -0.83 25.22 9.03
C GLY A 25 -1.78 24.11 9.48
N TRP A 26 -1.83 23.84 10.81
CA TRP A 26 -2.72 22.85 11.40
C TRP A 26 -3.78 23.51 12.28
N THR A 27 -4.87 22.80 12.51
CA THR A 27 -5.92 23.19 13.46
C THR A 27 -5.98 22.19 14.61
N LEU A 28 -5.89 22.67 15.86
CA LEU A 28 -6.20 21.83 17.02
C LEU A 28 -7.71 21.78 17.20
N VAL A 29 -8.30 20.61 17.05
CA VAL A 29 -9.75 20.37 17.19
C VAL A 29 -10.13 20.09 18.65
N SER A 30 -9.25 19.43 19.42
CA SER A 30 -9.46 19.20 20.86
C SER A 30 -9.55 20.50 21.63
N GLU A 31 -10.51 20.57 22.56
CA GLU A 31 -10.76 21.75 23.41
C GLU A 31 -9.95 21.72 24.70
N GLU A 32 -9.64 20.52 25.19
CA GLU A 32 -8.94 20.29 26.46
C GLU A 32 -7.61 19.58 26.26
N TYR A 33 -6.69 19.77 27.18
CA TYR A 33 -5.38 19.12 27.22
C TYR A 33 -4.92 18.94 28.67
N HIS A 34 -4.60 17.72 29.07
CA HIS A 34 -4.25 17.37 30.44
C HIS A 34 -2.80 16.93 30.61
N ASN A 35 -2.20 16.26 29.64
CA ASN A 35 -0.84 15.77 29.72
C ASN A 35 -0.22 15.42 28.34
N LEU A 36 1.14 15.31 28.32
CA LEU A 36 1.94 15.08 27.10
C LEU A 36 1.66 13.76 26.34
N ASN A 37 1.04 12.80 27.00
CA ASN A 37 0.75 11.51 26.40
C ASN A 37 -0.70 11.39 25.92
N GLU A 38 -1.52 12.40 26.21
CA GLU A 38 -2.89 12.46 25.77
C GLU A 38 -2.97 12.62 24.27
N GLU A 39 -3.82 11.83 23.63
CA GLU A 39 -4.10 11.96 22.21
C GLU A 39 -5.02 13.15 21.97
N LEU A 40 -4.56 14.06 21.15
CA LEU A 40 -5.30 15.22 20.70
C LEU A 40 -5.71 15.04 19.25
N THR A 41 -6.84 15.61 18.88
CA THR A 41 -7.30 15.65 17.51
C THR A 41 -6.76 16.89 16.82
N PHE A 42 -5.97 16.67 15.78
CA PHE A 42 -5.48 17.73 14.90
C PHE A 42 -6.08 17.57 13.50
N GLU A 43 -6.24 18.66 12.79
CA GLU A 43 -6.63 18.71 11.40
C GLU A 43 -5.55 19.42 10.58
N CYS A 44 -5.02 18.78 9.54
CA CYS A 44 -4.00 19.38 8.67
C CYS A 44 -4.63 20.30 7.61
N ALA A 45 -3.81 21.01 6.83
CA ALA A 45 -4.27 21.91 5.77
C ALA A 45 -5.12 21.23 4.70
N GLU A 46 -4.92 19.91 4.50
CA GLU A 46 -5.70 19.09 3.55
C GLU A 46 -6.99 18.52 4.17
N GLY A 47 -7.35 18.91 5.41
CA GLY A 47 -8.55 18.49 6.09
C GLY A 47 -8.49 17.10 6.73
N HIS A 48 -7.32 16.44 6.78
CA HIS A 48 -7.18 15.14 7.44
C HIS A 48 -7.17 15.28 8.96
N LYS A 49 -8.03 14.52 9.64
CA LYS A 49 -8.04 14.45 11.10
C LYS A 49 -7.13 13.33 11.58
N VAL A 50 -6.21 13.66 12.48
CA VAL A 50 -5.26 12.74 13.09
C VAL A 50 -5.35 12.79 14.61
N TYR A 51 -5.16 11.64 15.26
CA TYR A 51 -5.23 11.45 16.71
C TYR A 51 -3.84 11.12 17.21
N LEU A 52 -3.12 12.11 17.73
CA LEU A 52 -1.72 11.96 18.13
C LEU A 52 -1.43 12.72 19.41
N PRO A 53 -0.53 12.21 20.29
CA PRO A 53 -0.01 12.99 21.39
C PRO A 53 0.77 14.21 20.87
N TYR A 54 0.59 15.36 21.51
CA TYR A 54 1.28 16.61 21.11
C TYR A 54 2.79 16.45 20.98
N LYS A 55 3.43 15.65 21.84
CA LYS A 55 4.87 15.39 21.75
C LYS A 55 5.31 14.77 20.43
N LYS A 56 4.44 14.00 19.75
CA LYS A 56 4.73 13.41 18.42
C LYS A 56 4.56 14.41 17.30
N VAL A 57 3.60 15.33 17.45
CA VAL A 57 3.31 16.36 16.43
C VAL A 57 4.29 17.52 16.53
N ARG A 58 4.67 17.94 17.74
CA ARG A 58 5.54 19.09 18.02
C ARG A 58 6.88 19.04 17.29
N ASP A 59 7.47 17.86 17.19
CA ASP A 59 8.81 17.69 16.62
C ASP A 59 8.78 17.58 15.08
N LYS A 60 7.64 17.11 14.53
CA LYS A 60 7.39 17.05 13.09
C LYS A 60 5.90 17.31 12.84
N TRP A 61 5.61 18.47 12.24
CA TRP A 61 4.25 18.83 11.83
C TRP A 61 3.90 18.18 10.47
N GLU A 62 4.08 16.87 10.37
CA GLU A 62 3.80 16.08 9.18
C GLU A 62 2.52 15.27 9.42
N CYS A 63 1.57 15.41 8.50
CA CYS A 63 0.35 14.62 8.56
C CYS A 63 0.65 13.21 8.06
N PRO A 64 0.46 12.16 8.88
CA PRO A 64 0.72 10.79 8.43
C PRO A 64 -0.15 10.38 7.24
N ILE A 65 -1.34 10.96 7.10
CA ILE A 65 -2.22 10.72 5.95
C ILE A 65 -1.70 11.44 4.71
N CYS A 66 -1.26 12.71 4.83
CA CYS A 66 -0.63 13.44 3.72
C CYS A 66 0.70 12.79 3.33
N GLU A 67 1.48 12.32 4.30
CA GLU A 67 2.75 11.64 4.05
C GLU A 67 2.51 10.32 3.31
N GLN A 68 1.53 9.53 3.72
CA GLN A 68 1.08 8.36 2.96
C GLN A 68 0.62 8.72 1.55
N ASN A 69 -0.07 9.86 1.38
CA ASN A 69 -0.50 10.35 0.07
C ASN A 69 0.65 10.89 -0.80
N LYS A 70 1.77 11.34 -0.20
CA LYS A 70 2.99 11.74 -0.96
C LYS A 70 3.64 10.58 -1.70
N TYR A 71 3.49 9.36 -1.18
CA TYR A 71 3.99 8.14 -1.83
C TYR A 71 3.08 7.66 -2.96
N HIS A 72 1.92 8.28 -3.13
CA HIS A 72 1.09 8.11 -4.32
C HIS A 72 1.57 9.09 -5.39
N ASN A 73 2.49 8.66 -6.24
CA ASN A 73 2.76 9.34 -7.52
C ASN A 73 1.56 9.22 -8.48
N PHE A 74 0.36 9.22 -7.92
CA PHE A 74 -0.87 9.22 -8.68
C PHE A 74 -1.13 10.65 -9.16
N THR A 75 -0.75 10.93 -10.39
CA THR A 75 -0.96 12.23 -11.07
C THR A 75 -2.16 12.20 -12.02
N GLY A 76 -2.89 11.07 -12.08
CA GLY A 76 -4.02 10.89 -12.97
C GLY A 76 -5.37 11.05 -12.28
N GLU A 77 -6.39 11.49 -13.02
CA GLU A 77 -7.77 11.38 -12.59
C GLU A 77 -8.16 9.90 -12.46
N VAL A 78 -8.74 9.51 -11.30
CA VAL A 78 -9.32 8.17 -11.15
C VAL A 78 -10.45 8.04 -12.15
N LYS A 79 -10.27 7.26 -13.20
CA LYS A 79 -11.34 7.00 -14.17
C LYS A 79 -12.53 6.39 -13.43
N PRO A 80 -13.76 6.94 -13.60
CA PRO A 80 -14.94 6.35 -13.01
C PRO A 80 -15.04 4.88 -13.41
N LYS A 81 -15.29 4.01 -12.41
CA LYS A 81 -15.42 2.58 -12.67
C LYS A 81 -16.67 2.30 -13.51
N ASN A 82 -16.49 1.65 -14.66
CA ASN A 82 -17.60 1.06 -15.38
C ASN A 82 -18.06 -0.21 -14.64
N LYS A 83 -19.32 -0.25 -14.20
CA LYS A 83 -19.89 -1.38 -13.44
C LYS A 83 -19.95 -2.69 -14.24
N GLU A 84 -19.92 -2.61 -15.56
CA GLU A 84 -19.96 -3.77 -16.46
C GLU A 84 -18.57 -4.37 -16.73
N ILE A 85 -17.51 -3.62 -16.39
CA ILE A 85 -16.13 -4.04 -16.61
C ILE A 85 -15.48 -4.35 -15.26
N GLN A 86 -14.87 -5.54 -15.17
CA GLN A 86 -14.10 -5.92 -14.00
C GLN A 86 -12.85 -5.05 -13.88
N ARG A 87 -12.67 -4.42 -12.71
CA ARG A 87 -11.43 -3.72 -12.36
C ARG A 87 -10.53 -4.63 -11.54
N THR A 88 -9.30 -4.79 -11.98
CA THR A 88 -8.29 -5.65 -11.35
C THR A 88 -7.13 -4.81 -10.82
N LEU A 89 -6.71 -5.07 -9.59
CA LEU A 89 -5.46 -4.58 -9.02
C LEU A 89 -4.46 -5.73 -8.98
N GLY A 90 -3.33 -5.62 -9.68
CA GLY A 90 -2.21 -6.57 -9.62
C GLY A 90 -1.12 -6.07 -8.67
N LEU A 91 -0.59 -6.94 -7.81
CA LEU A 91 0.45 -6.63 -6.84
C LEU A 91 1.64 -7.58 -6.97
N ASP A 92 2.83 -7.04 -7.15
CA ASP A 92 4.12 -7.70 -6.86
C ASP A 92 4.56 -7.24 -5.47
N GLN A 93 4.00 -7.90 -4.43
CA GLN A 93 4.18 -7.48 -3.05
C GLN A 93 5.59 -7.75 -2.53
N ALA A 94 6.21 -6.75 -1.94
CA ALA A 94 7.48 -6.83 -1.24
C ALA A 94 7.49 -5.91 -0.01
N THR A 95 8.47 -6.08 0.87
CA THR A 95 8.48 -5.39 2.16
C THR A 95 8.99 -3.95 2.11
N HIS A 96 9.61 -3.53 1.02
CA HIS A 96 10.12 -2.17 0.84
C HIS A 96 9.54 -1.49 -0.38
N ILE A 97 9.55 -2.16 -1.53
CA ILE A 97 9.03 -1.62 -2.79
C ILE A 97 8.05 -2.65 -3.35
N THR A 98 6.78 -2.28 -3.45
CA THR A 98 5.71 -3.08 -4.05
C THR A 98 5.33 -2.48 -5.38
N GLY A 99 5.38 -3.29 -6.44
CA GLY A 99 4.80 -2.93 -7.72
C GLY A 99 3.28 -3.09 -7.72
N TYR A 100 2.57 -2.19 -8.40
CA TYR A 100 1.13 -2.31 -8.61
C TYR A 100 0.73 -2.02 -10.07
N SER A 101 -0.42 -2.55 -10.46
CA SER A 101 -1.07 -2.25 -11.73
C SER A 101 -2.59 -2.24 -11.59
N ILE A 102 -3.26 -1.36 -12.33
CA ILE A 102 -4.72 -1.27 -12.38
C ILE A 102 -5.18 -1.54 -13.80
N PHE A 103 -6.12 -2.49 -13.93
CA PHE A 103 -6.74 -2.83 -15.20
C PHE A 103 -8.26 -2.60 -15.15
N ASP A 104 -8.82 -2.07 -16.24
CA ASP A 104 -10.25 -2.17 -16.55
C ASP A 104 -10.43 -3.18 -17.69
N GLY A 105 -10.95 -4.35 -17.37
CA GLY A 105 -10.90 -5.48 -18.29
C GLY A 105 -9.46 -5.80 -18.69
N THR A 106 -9.11 -5.62 -19.96
CA THR A 106 -7.74 -5.82 -20.49
C THR A 106 -6.97 -4.52 -20.68
N GLU A 107 -7.58 -3.36 -20.42
CA GLU A 107 -6.93 -2.05 -20.54
C GLU A 107 -6.12 -1.76 -19.29
N LEU A 108 -4.82 -1.49 -19.43
CA LEU A 108 -3.97 -0.98 -18.35
C LEU A 108 -4.30 0.50 -18.14
N ILE A 109 -4.80 0.85 -16.94
CA ILE A 109 -5.19 2.24 -16.61
C ILE A 109 -4.08 2.95 -15.87
N ASP A 110 -3.43 2.25 -14.92
CA ASP A 110 -2.37 2.81 -14.09
C ASP A 110 -1.41 1.70 -13.64
N ALA A 111 -0.15 2.08 -13.40
CA ALA A 111 0.85 1.20 -12.81
C ALA A 111 1.97 2.02 -12.17
N GLY A 112 2.52 1.52 -11.07
CA GLY A 112 3.57 2.22 -10.35
C GLY A 112 4.13 1.38 -9.21
N THR A 113 4.80 2.06 -8.28
CA THR A 113 5.35 1.45 -7.06
C THR A 113 4.85 2.18 -5.83
N PHE A 114 4.70 1.43 -4.76
CA PHE A 114 4.67 1.95 -3.39
C PHE A 114 6.02 1.63 -2.74
N GLU A 115 6.61 2.59 -2.06
CA GLU A 115 7.86 2.44 -1.34
C GLU A 115 7.71 2.88 0.12
N THR A 116 8.23 2.08 1.05
CA THR A 116 8.30 2.42 2.47
C THR A 116 9.75 2.57 2.92
N HIS A 117 10.01 3.55 3.78
CA HIS A 117 11.34 3.81 4.35
C HIS A 117 11.41 3.47 5.84
N GLU A 118 10.35 2.86 6.38
CA GLU A 118 10.30 2.44 7.77
C GLU A 118 11.36 1.35 8.08
N GLU A 119 12.13 1.55 9.16
CA GLU A 119 13.13 0.57 9.59
C GLU A 119 12.49 -0.64 10.28
N ASN A 120 11.41 -0.42 11.02
CA ASN A 120 10.70 -1.47 11.75
C ASN A 120 9.84 -2.31 10.80
N GLU A 121 10.09 -3.63 10.78
CA GLU A 121 9.37 -4.56 9.89
C GLU A 121 7.86 -4.53 10.05
N ILE A 122 7.35 -4.43 11.29
CA ILE A 122 5.92 -4.41 11.54
C ILE A 122 5.30 -3.09 11.10
N GLN A 123 6.00 -1.98 11.27
CA GLN A 123 5.53 -0.68 10.79
C GLN A 123 5.47 -0.66 9.25
N ARG A 124 6.46 -1.24 8.56
CA ARG A 124 6.41 -1.42 7.10
C ARG A 124 5.19 -2.21 6.65
N ASP A 125 4.91 -3.34 7.31
CA ASP A 125 3.75 -4.17 7.00
C ASP A 125 2.43 -3.38 7.20
N LEU A 126 2.36 -2.54 8.25
CA LEU A 126 1.20 -1.69 8.52
C LEU A 126 1.05 -0.55 7.49
N GLU A 127 2.16 0.07 7.07
CA GLU A 127 2.14 1.07 6.00
C GLU A 127 1.65 0.46 4.69
N MET A 128 2.17 -0.72 4.32
CA MET A 128 1.74 -1.44 3.14
C MET A 128 0.24 -1.78 3.19
N ARG A 129 -0.24 -2.26 4.36
CA ARG A 129 -1.67 -2.52 4.57
C ARG A 129 -2.51 -1.26 4.38
N ASN A 130 -2.10 -0.15 5.01
CA ASN A 130 -2.83 1.11 4.92
C ASN A 130 -2.85 1.65 3.48
N TRP A 131 -1.73 1.56 2.78
CA TRP A 131 -1.65 1.90 1.36
C TRP A 131 -2.60 1.01 0.52
N LEU A 132 -2.65 -0.31 0.75
CA LEU A 132 -3.57 -1.19 0.04
C LEU A 132 -5.03 -0.79 0.30
N ILE A 133 -5.40 -0.46 1.55
CA ILE A 133 -6.73 0.02 1.89
C ILE A 133 -7.08 1.27 1.08
N GLN A 134 -6.17 2.24 0.96
CA GLN A 134 -6.36 3.44 0.15
C GLN A 134 -6.52 3.11 -1.33
N MET A 135 -5.70 2.19 -1.87
CA MET A 135 -5.83 1.71 -3.25
C MET A 135 -7.22 1.09 -3.50
N ILE A 136 -7.69 0.26 -2.58
CA ILE A 136 -9.04 -0.34 -2.65
C ILE A 136 -10.12 0.74 -2.64
N GLN A 137 -10.03 1.71 -1.73
CA GLN A 137 -11.02 2.80 -1.61
C GLN A 137 -11.02 3.71 -2.84
N THR A 138 -9.85 4.01 -3.39
CA THR A 138 -9.66 4.89 -4.54
C THR A 138 -10.10 4.22 -5.84
N TRP A 139 -9.56 3.05 -6.12
CA TRP A 139 -9.76 2.37 -7.39
C TRP A 139 -10.97 1.45 -7.42
N LYS A 140 -11.46 1.00 -6.26
CA LYS A 140 -12.58 0.08 -6.10
C LYS A 140 -12.43 -1.16 -6.99
N PRO A 141 -11.30 -1.91 -6.87
CA PRO A 141 -11.10 -3.12 -7.65
C PRO A 141 -12.17 -4.16 -7.31
N ASP A 142 -12.53 -5.00 -8.27
CA ASP A 142 -13.39 -6.16 -8.04
C ASP A 142 -12.57 -7.35 -7.55
N VAL A 143 -11.30 -7.42 -7.97
CA VAL A 143 -10.38 -8.49 -7.59
C VAL A 143 -8.95 -7.97 -7.48
N ILE A 144 -8.21 -8.52 -6.53
CA ILE A 144 -6.78 -8.22 -6.31
C ILE A 144 -5.97 -9.48 -6.60
N GLY A 145 -5.00 -9.37 -7.52
CA GLY A 145 -4.03 -10.43 -7.82
C GLY A 145 -2.75 -10.23 -7.01
N MET A 146 -2.27 -11.28 -6.36
CA MET A 146 -1.00 -11.31 -5.61
C MET A 146 -0.14 -12.47 -6.07
N GLU A 147 1.20 -12.29 -6.07
CA GLU A 147 2.11 -13.42 -6.31
C GLU A 147 2.16 -14.34 -5.07
N ASP A 148 2.10 -15.66 -5.29
CA ASP A 148 2.26 -16.64 -4.22
C ASP A 148 3.68 -16.65 -3.68
N ILE A 149 3.82 -16.63 -2.36
CA ILE A 149 5.11 -16.60 -1.67
C ILE A 149 5.65 -18.02 -1.54
N GLN A 150 6.70 -18.31 -2.29
CA GLN A 150 7.33 -19.62 -2.33
C GLN A 150 8.62 -19.66 -1.52
N LEU A 151 8.79 -20.75 -0.76
CA LEU A 151 10.06 -21.03 -0.09
C LEU A 151 11.13 -21.35 -1.13
N GLN A 152 12.09 -20.43 -1.28
CA GLN A 152 13.18 -20.64 -2.23
C GLN A 152 14.30 -21.47 -1.61
N VAL A 153 14.64 -22.58 -2.24
CA VAL A 153 15.80 -23.41 -1.90
C VAL A 153 16.92 -23.11 -2.88
N MET A 154 18.00 -22.50 -2.40
CA MET A 154 19.19 -22.19 -3.19
C MET A 154 20.34 -23.14 -2.78
N GLY A 155 20.48 -24.24 -3.49
CA GLY A 155 21.47 -25.28 -3.17
C GLY A 155 21.19 -25.92 -1.81
N LYS A 156 22.12 -25.74 -0.84
CA LYS A 156 21.96 -26.23 0.54
C LYS A 156 21.34 -25.19 1.50
N THR A 157 21.09 -23.97 1.04
CA THR A 157 20.56 -22.88 1.85
C THR A 157 19.12 -22.59 1.48
N THR A 158 18.28 -22.40 2.50
CA THR A 158 16.87 -22.03 2.36
C THR A 158 16.69 -20.65 2.96
N ASN A 159 16.12 -19.73 2.21
CA ASN A 159 15.87 -18.37 2.72
C ASN A 159 14.57 -18.31 3.53
N VAL A 160 14.60 -18.93 4.71
CA VAL A 160 13.45 -19.01 5.62
C VAL A 160 13.06 -17.63 6.14
N THR A 161 14.02 -16.73 6.41
CA THR A 161 13.77 -15.39 6.94
C THR A 161 12.95 -14.58 5.93
N THR A 162 13.39 -14.48 4.68
CA THR A 162 12.66 -13.77 3.63
C THR A 162 11.28 -14.38 3.40
N TYR A 163 11.17 -15.71 3.37
CA TYR A 163 9.89 -16.39 3.24
C TYR A 163 8.92 -16.00 4.37
N ARG A 164 9.36 -16.04 5.64
CA ARG A 164 8.53 -15.70 6.79
C ARG A 164 8.05 -14.25 6.75
N THR A 165 8.94 -13.32 6.38
CA THR A 165 8.61 -11.90 6.30
C THR A 165 7.59 -11.64 5.19
N LEU A 166 7.80 -12.19 4.00
CA LEU A 166 6.85 -12.04 2.88
C LEU A 166 5.52 -12.74 3.13
N ALA A 167 5.53 -13.95 3.73
CA ALA A 167 4.30 -14.67 4.07
C ALA A 167 3.47 -13.93 5.13
N ARG A 168 4.12 -13.29 6.12
CA ARG A 168 3.45 -12.42 7.09
C ARG A 168 2.79 -11.24 6.41
N LEU A 169 3.53 -10.52 5.56
CA LEU A 169 2.98 -9.40 4.79
C LEU A 169 1.79 -9.85 3.94
N GLN A 170 1.91 -10.94 3.18
CA GLN A 170 0.81 -11.46 2.36
C GLN A 170 -0.43 -11.75 3.20
N GLY A 171 -0.28 -12.38 4.37
CA GLY A 171 -1.40 -12.62 5.30
C GLY A 171 -2.08 -11.34 5.77
N ILE A 172 -1.31 -10.27 6.02
CA ILE A 172 -1.82 -8.95 6.40
C ILE A 172 -2.61 -8.31 5.25
N LEU A 173 -2.10 -8.40 4.01
CA LEU A 173 -2.79 -7.87 2.83
C LEU A 173 -4.08 -8.65 2.53
N MET A 174 -4.06 -9.98 2.65
CA MET A 174 -5.26 -10.82 2.52
C MET A 174 -6.32 -10.46 3.57
N ALA A 175 -5.92 -10.25 4.83
CA ALA A 175 -6.83 -9.81 5.88
C ALA A 175 -7.47 -8.45 5.58
N ALA A 176 -6.73 -7.50 4.99
CA ALA A 176 -7.27 -6.21 4.56
C ALA A 176 -8.31 -6.37 3.42
N CYS A 177 -8.09 -7.30 2.49
CA CYS A 177 -9.07 -7.62 1.44
C CYS A 177 -10.36 -8.19 2.03
N GLU A 178 -10.28 -9.13 2.98
CA GLU A 178 -11.43 -9.70 3.70
C GLU A 178 -12.21 -8.62 4.45
N GLU A 179 -11.52 -7.75 5.20
CA GLU A 179 -12.14 -6.65 5.94
C GLU A 179 -12.94 -5.70 5.04
N LEU A 180 -12.47 -5.48 3.81
CA LEU A 180 -13.09 -4.59 2.84
C LEU A 180 -13.99 -5.30 1.82
N HIS A 181 -14.17 -6.62 1.98
CA HIS A 181 -14.99 -7.45 1.11
C HIS A 181 -14.60 -7.35 -0.37
N VAL A 182 -13.29 -7.39 -0.65
CA VAL A 182 -12.74 -7.42 -2.00
C VAL A 182 -12.16 -8.80 -2.28
N ASP A 183 -12.56 -9.40 -3.39
CA ASP A 183 -12.04 -10.68 -3.82
C ASP A 183 -10.53 -10.60 -4.10
N TYR A 184 -9.79 -11.66 -3.78
CA TYR A 184 -8.37 -11.75 -4.11
C TYR A 184 -7.99 -13.13 -4.64
N VAL A 185 -6.92 -13.16 -5.41
CA VAL A 185 -6.35 -14.38 -6.00
C VAL A 185 -4.84 -14.39 -5.77
N VAL A 186 -4.36 -15.42 -5.11
CA VAL A 186 -2.93 -15.68 -4.96
C VAL A 186 -2.51 -16.63 -6.09
N CYS A 187 -1.66 -16.16 -7.01
CA CYS A 187 -1.25 -16.92 -8.17
C CYS A 187 0.24 -17.32 -8.14
N PRO A 188 0.57 -18.58 -8.44
CA PRO A 188 1.96 -19.02 -8.49
C PRO A 188 2.77 -18.24 -9.55
N PRO A 189 4.04 -17.87 -9.26
CA PRO A 189 4.90 -17.16 -10.21
C PRO A 189 5.05 -17.88 -11.56
N ALA A 190 5.10 -19.20 -11.54
CA ALA A 190 5.22 -19.99 -12.76
C ALA A 190 4.01 -19.83 -13.67
N THR A 191 2.80 -19.70 -13.09
CA THR A 191 1.54 -19.62 -13.83
C THR A 191 1.43 -18.31 -14.60
N TRP A 192 1.52 -17.18 -13.92
CA TRP A 192 1.34 -15.88 -14.59
C TRP A 192 2.51 -15.57 -15.53
N ARG A 193 3.76 -15.98 -15.18
CA ARG A 193 4.92 -15.82 -16.08
C ARG A 193 4.80 -16.65 -17.35
N PHE A 194 4.29 -17.88 -17.26
CA PHE A 194 4.02 -18.71 -18.42
C PHE A 194 2.99 -18.07 -19.34
N ASN A 195 1.87 -17.62 -18.78
CA ASN A 195 0.82 -16.94 -19.54
C ASN A 195 1.28 -15.62 -20.17
N SER A 196 2.18 -14.89 -19.50
CA SER A 196 2.81 -13.68 -20.03
C SER A 196 3.86 -13.96 -21.11
N GLY A 197 4.21 -15.22 -21.37
CA GLY A 197 5.24 -15.60 -22.32
C GLY A 197 6.66 -15.20 -21.88
N VAL A 198 6.88 -15.07 -20.57
CA VAL A 198 8.19 -14.72 -19.97
C VAL A 198 9.18 -15.86 -20.22
N LYS A 199 10.35 -15.50 -20.76
CA LYS A 199 11.43 -16.43 -21.08
C LYS A 199 12.69 -16.08 -20.28
N GLY A 200 13.52 -17.09 -20.02
CA GLY A 200 14.82 -16.91 -19.36
C GLY A 200 15.12 -18.00 -18.35
N ARG A 201 16.40 -18.26 -18.14
CA ARG A 201 16.89 -19.28 -17.20
C ARG A 201 17.17 -18.67 -15.82
N THR A 202 17.71 -17.45 -15.80
CA THR A 202 18.03 -16.73 -14.56
C THR A 202 16.89 -15.80 -14.15
N ARG A 203 16.93 -15.33 -12.88
CA ARG A 203 15.99 -14.31 -12.39
C ARG A 203 16.10 -13.02 -13.22
N SER A 204 17.32 -12.60 -13.54
CA SER A 204 17.58 -11.39 -14.34
C SER A 204 17.01 -11.51 -15.76
N ASP A 205 17.15 -12.68 -16.41
CA ASP A 205 16.58 -12.90 -17.73
C ASP A 205 15.05 -12.78 -17.72
N LYS A 206 14.42 -13.39 -16.70
CA LYS A 206 12.95 -13.34 -16.54
C LYS A 206 12.44 -11.92 -16.31
N LYS A 207 13.11 -11.13 -15.46
CA LYS A 207 12.78 -9.72 -15.23
C LYS A 207 12.88 -8.90 -16.51
N ARG A 208 14.01 -9.02 -17.23
CA ARG A 208 14.18 -8.36 -18.53
C ARG A 208 13.13 -8.80 -19.55
N SER A 209 12.82 -10.10 -19.60
CA SER A 209 11.78 -10.62 -20.48
C SER A 209 10.41 -10.04 -20.17
N MET A 210 10.07 -9.87 -18.87
CA MET A 210 8.80 -9.27 -18.46
C MET A 210 8.71 -7.79 -18.85
N GLN A 211 9.78 -7.01 -18.64
CA GLN A 211 9.85 -5.61 -19.08
C GLN A 211 9.68 -5.48 -20.60
N MET A 212 10.27 -6.40 -21.38
CA MET A 212 10.09 -6.42 -22.84
C MET A 212 8.64 -6.73 -23.22
N LYS A 213 7.96 -7.63 -22.48
CA LYS A 213 6.54 -7.93 -22.70
C LYS A 213 5.65 -6.74 -22.41
N VAL A 214 5.91 -6.02 -21.33
CA VAL A 214 5.18 -4.78 -21.02
C VAL A 214 5.36 -3.72 -22.13
N LYS A 215 6.60 -3.56 -22.61
CA LYS A 215 6.88 -2.68 -23.75
C LYS A 215 6.14 -3.10 -25.02
N GLU A 216 6.07 -4.41 -25.29
CA GLU A 216 5.34 -4.96 -26.43
C GLU A 216 3.83 -4.70 -26.33
N TRP A 217 3.24 -4.86 -25.12
CA TRP A 217 1.78 -4.77 -24.92
C TRP A 217 1.27 -3.34 -24.83
N PHE A 218 2.02 -2.46 -24.16
CA PHE A 218 1.52 -1.14 -23.77
C PHE A 218 2.40 0.02 -24.23
N ASP A 219 3.50 -0.24 -24.93
CA ASP A 219 4.49 0.75 -25.39
C ASP A 219 5.09 1.63 -24.28
N ILE A 220 5.17 1.13 -23.05
CA ILE A 220 5.76 1.80 -21.89
C ILE A 220 7.03 1.10 -21.41
N THR A 221 7.92 1.86 -20.78
CA THR A 221 9.13 1.33 -20.12
C THR A 221 8.99 1.54 -18.62
N VAL A 222 9.12 0.46 -17.83
CA VAL A 222 8.87 0.46 -16.40
C VAL A 222 9.98 -0.30 -15.65
N SER A 223 10.02 -0.16 -14.32
CA SER A 223 10.87 -0.96 -13.45
C SER A 223 10.47 -2.45 -13.51
N ASP A 224 11.31 -3.32 -12.97
CA ASP A 224 11.04 -4.75 -12.90
C ASP A 224 9.85 -5.08 -11.98
N ASP A 225 9.72 -4.39 -10.85
CA ASP A 225 8.61 -4.60 -9.90
C ASP A 225 7.26 -4.16 -10.52
N VAL A 226 7.24 -3.03 -11.24
CA VAL A 226 6.06 -2.59 -12.00
C VAL A 226 5.73 -3.57 -13.13
N ALA A 227 6.75 -4.08 -13.83
CA ALA A 227 6.53 -5.04 -14.91
C ALA A 227 5.93 -6.35 -14.39
N ASP A 228 6.43 -6.89 -13.26
CA ASP A 228 5.89 -8.10 -12.64
C ASP A 228 4.43 -7.85 -12.16
N ALA A 229 4.13 -6.69 -11.55
CA ALA A 229 2.77 -6.32 -11.16
C ALA A 229 1.82 -6.21 -12.36
N ILE A 230 2.27 -5.66 -13.50
CA ILE A 230 1.49 -5.63 -14.74
C ILE A 230 1.23 -7.04 -15.26
N GLY A 231 2.23 -7.93 -15.20
CA GLY A 231 2.07 -9.33 -15.59
C GLY A 231 1.02 -10.08 -14.74
N ILE A 232 1.05 -9.85 -13.42
CA ILE A 232 0.07 -10.41 -12.47
C ILE A 232 -1.33 -9.85 -12.77
N GLY A 233 -1.47 -8.52 -12.83
CA GLY A 233 -2.75 -7.85 -13.08
C GLY A 233 -3.38 -8.28 -14.40
N LYS A 234 -2.58 -8.32 -15.48
CA LYS A 234 -3.03 -8.81 -16.80
C LYS A 234 -3.51 -10.26 -16.75
N TYR A 235 -2.72 -11.14 -16.10
CA TYR A 235 -3.11 -12.55 -15.95
C TYR A 235 -4.45 -12.70 -15.22
N ILE A 236 -4.63 -11.99 -14.09
CA ILE A 236 -5.88 -12.04 -13.32
C ILE A 236 -7.04 -11.45 -14.11
N SER A 237 -6.86 -10.32 -14.78
CA SER A 237 -7.93 -9.69 -15.58
C SER A 237 -8.44 -10.58 -16.72
N GLU A 238 -7.57 -11.42 -17.30
CA GLU A 238 -7.91 -12.32 -18.39
C GLU A 238 -8.51 -13.65 -17.93
N HIS A 239 -8.10 -14.17 -16.76
CA HIS A 239 -8.42 -15.54 -16.32
C HIS A 239 -9.37 -15.62 -15.14
N HIS A 240 -9.54 -14.54 -14.35
CA HIS A 240 -10.40 -14.51 -13.18
C HIS A 240 -11.54 -13.51 -13.39
N LYS A 241 -12.64 -13.96 -13.95
CA LYS A 241 -13.84 -13.15 -14.13
C LYS A 241 -14.70 -13.20 -12.87
N LYS A 242 -15.26 -12.06 -12.47
CA LYS A 242 -16.25 -11.96 -11.41
C LYS A 242 -17.40 -12.94 -11.71
N LYS A 243 -17.76 -13.77 -10.73
CA LYS A 243 -18.98 -14.58 -10.83
C LYS A 243 -20.16 -13.61 -10.80
N VAL A 244 -20.86 -13.49 -11.91
CA VAL A 244 -22.13 -12.78 -11.96
C VAL A 244 -23.14 -13.68 -11.23
N GLU A 245 -23.50 -13.35 -10.01
CA GLU A 245 -24.67 -13.95 -9.36
C GLU A 245 -25.91 -13.46 -10.11
N ILE A 246 -26.46 -14.32 -10.94
CA ILE A 246 -27.77 -14.11 -11.52
C ILE A 246 -28.78 -14.33 -10.39
N ILE A 247 -29.20 -13.26 -9.72
CA ILE A 247 -30.31 -13.31 -8.78
C ILE A 247 -31.57 -13.43 -9.65
N ASN A 248 -32.02 -14.66 -9.87
CA ASN A 248 -33.34 -14.91 -10.42
C ASN A 248 -34.36 -14.55 -9.32
N TRP A 249 -35.02 -13.41 -9.47
CA TRP A 249 -36.22 -13.10 -8.70
C TRP A 249 -37.36 -13.91 -9.34
N GLU A 250 -37.74 -15.03 -8.72
CA GLU A 250 -39.05 -15.67 -8.96
C GLU A 250 -40.13 -14.99 -8.12
#